data_78ba7c66d7bffae2324757d7401a36b6
#
_entry.id   78ba7c66d7bffae2324757d7401a36b6
#
_cell.length_a   1.000
_cell.length_b   1.000
_cell.length_c   1.000
_cell.angle_alpha   90.00
_cell.angle_beta   90.00
_cell.angle_gamma   90.00
#
_symmetry.space_group_name_H-M   'P 1'
#
loop_
_entity.id
_entity.type
_entity.pdbx_description
1 polymer ?
#
loop_
_entity_poly.entity_id
_entity_poly.type
_entity_poly.pdbx_seq_one_letter_code
_entity_poly.pdbx_strand_id
1 'polypeptide(L)'
;MKKLFVFLLLFFGLIAKPVLADDYEIAAKSAIAVDANSGKILYEKEATSPLEVGAITNILTVYLVYEAIAEGKLSLETEVDISDYAYHLTVNPSIANLPLEARRYKVKDLLNASLLASANSATIALAEQVGGSEENFVKMMKAKLKEWNISDATIVNATGTDIRLLDGSLETSSAEEETTENSKSKKKQETINKFSAYDIAVIASHLINDYPEVLATTSKPHVNFAGIHLENPNLMLEGFPSFRSGVKGLKTGGSEQSGLSFVGVTSEKGMRLITVVLGVDQEEDDPTTRFSVTSSLMTYVTQNFSPTVLVKKGERYNKSQVAIRDSQEDKVAAVASEDLVILERIANQAEHKVTFTPSPQELQAPLKKGSVVGTLTYTDSEPIGQGYIENKKTSVSMVTEKNIEKAIIFKVWWNDFVRFVNEKL
;
A
#
# COMPACT_ATOMS: atom_id res chain seq x y z
N MET A 1 -67.25 43.43 4.45
CA MET A 1 -65.82 43.62 4.78
C MET A 1 -65.14 42.22 4.81
N LYS A 2 -64.57 41.83 3.67
CA LYS A 2 -63.95 40.50 3.53
C LYS A 2 -62.45 40.65 3.88
N LYS A 3 -61.96 39.97 4.91
CA LYS A 3 -60.56 39.91 5.27
C LYS A 3 -59.86 38.85 4.44
N LEU A 4 -58.93 39.27 3.58
CA LEU A 4 -58.08 38.46 2.75
C LEU A 4 -56.90 37.99 3.59
N PHE A 5 -56.80 36.68 3.89
CA PHE A 5 -55.64 36.08 4.52
C PHE A 5 -54.66 35.68 3.43
N VAL A 6 -53.51 36.35 3.34
CA VAL A 6 -52.41 35.98 2.46
C VAL A 6 -51.49 35.01 3.25
N PHE A 7 -51.47 33.73 2.83
CA PHE A 7 -50.58 32.71 3.33
C PHE A 7 -49.25 32.81 2.55
N LEU A 8 -48.24 33.34 3.17
CA LEU A 8 -46.89 33.39 2.61
C LEU A 8 -46.18 32.03 2.87
N LEU A 9 -46.22 31.14 1.88
CA LEU A 9 -45.45 29.90 1.90
C LEU A 9 -43.97 30.23 1.64
N LEU A 10 -43.17 30.25 2.69
CA LEU A 10 -41.70 30.22 2.64
C LEU A 10 -41.24 28.83 2.16
N PHE A 11 -41.00 28.73 0.84
CA PHE A 11 -40.33 27.59 0.24
C PHE A 11 -38.84 27.68 0.61
N PHE A 12 -38.42 27.04 1.68
CA PHE A 12 -37.02 26.74 1.95
C PHE A 12 -36.59 25.70 0.92
N GLY A 13 -36.05 26.14 -0.22
CA GLY A 13 -35.40 25.30 -1.19
C GLY A 13 -34.12 24.76 -0.54
N LEU A 14 -34.17 23.53 -0.02
CA LEU A 14 -32.99 22.70 0.18
C LEU A 14 -32.34 22.52 -1.19
N ILE A 15 -31.34 23.33 -1.48
CA ILE A 15 -30.41 23.08 -2.57
C ILE A 15 -29.62 21.85 -2.15
N ALA A 16 -30.19 20.65 -2.37
CA ALA A 16 -29.40 19.43 -2.39
C ALA A 16 -28.38 19.60 -3.53
N LYS A 17 -27.12 19.81 -3.20
CA LYS A 17 -26.06 19.68 -4.19
C LYS A 17 -26.24 18.29 -4.80
N PRO A 18 -26.26 18.14 -6.12
CA PRO A 18 -26.25 16.81 -6.72
C PRO A 18 -24.95 16.18 -6.26
N VAL A 19 -25.01 15.17 -5.41
CA VAL A 19 -23.96 14.19 -5.28
C VAL A 19 -23.92 13.54 -6.65
N LEU A 20 -22.94 13.90 -7.48
CA LEU A 20 -22.64 13.16 -8.68
C LEU A 20 -22.26 11.77 -8.19
N ALA A 21 -23.22 10.84 -8.22
CA ALA A 21 -22.92 9.44 -8.07
C ALA A 21 -21.92 9.11 -9.18
N ASP A 22 -20.78 8.63 -8.77
CA ASP A 22 -19.71 8.23 -9.67
C ASP A 22 -20.20 6.93 -10.32
N ASP A 23 -20.72 7.02 -11.56
CA ASP A 23 -21.28 5.87 -12.29
C ASP A 23 -20.20 4.84 -12.72
N TYR A 24 -18.94 5.06 -12.33
CA TYR A 24 -17.86 4.12 -12.65
C TYR A 24 -17.93 2.88 -11.77
N GLU A 25 -18.24 1.76 -12.39
CA GLU A 25 -18.20 0.44 -11.76
C GLU A 25 -17.17 -0.45 -12.46
N ILE A 26 -16.21 -0.93 -11.68
CA ILE A 26 -15.16 -1.83 -12.17
C ILE A 26 -15.71 -3.27 -12.31
N ALA A 27 -15.32 -3.97 -13.40
CA ALA A 27 -15.66 -5.36 -13.64
C ALA A 27 -14.72 -6.31 -12.85
N ALA A 28 -14.79 -6.25 -11.52
CA ALA A 28 -14.04 -7.11 -10.60
C ALA A 28 -14.85 -7.32 -9.32
N LYS A 29 -14.58 -8.42 -8.59
CA LYS A 29 -15.24 -8.70 -7.30
C LYS A 29 -14.85 -7.67 -6.24
N SER A 30 -13.58 -7.28 -6.21
CA SER A 30 -13.05 -6.28 -5.27
C SER A 30 -11.96 -5.45 -5.94
N ALA A 31 -11.90 -4.16 -5.63
CA ALA A 31 -10.84 -3.30 -6.12
C ALA A 31 -10.58 -2.10 -5.21
N ILE A 32 -9.35 -1.59 -5.24
CA ILE A 32 -8.96 -0.32 -4.63
C ILE A 32 -7.91 0.38 -5.48
N ALA A 33 -7.95 1.70 -5.50
CA ALA A 33 -6.88 2.54 -6.01
C ALA A 33 -6.44 3.53 -4.94
N VAL A 34 -5.15 3.62 -4.69
CA VAL A 34 -4.58 4.52 -3.69
C VAL A 34 -3.42 5.32 -4.26
N ASP A 35 -3.23 6.54 -3.76
CA ASP A 35 -2.00 7.28 -3.97
C ASP A 35 -0.87 6.66 -3.15
N ALA A 36 0.18 6.21 -3.81
CA ALA A 36 1.30 5.54 -3.17
C ALA A 36 2.10 6.43 -2.20
N ASN A 37 2.01 7.76 -2.34
CA ASN A 37 2.76 8.70 -1.51
C ASN A 37 2.02 9.02 -0.21
N SER A 38 0.73 9.36 -0.30
CA SER A 38 -0.08 9.76 0.85
C SER A 38 -0.89 8.62 1.47
N GLY A 39 -1.12 7.54 0.72
CA GLY A 39 -2.04 6.47 1.09
C GLY A 39 -3.52 6.84 0.89
N LYS A 40 -3.82 7.99 0.23
CA LYS A 40 -5.20 8.42 -0.02
C LYS A 40 -5.93 7.42 -0.92
N ILE A 41 -7.13 7.02 -0.50
CA ILE A 41 -8.02 6.16 -1.29
C ILE A 41 -8.70 7.02 -2.38
N LEU A 42 -8.57 6.59 -3.64
CA LEU A 42 -9.09 7.30 -4.81
C LEU A 42 -10.26 6.56 -5.47
N TYR A 43 -10.38 5.27 -5.18
CA TYR A 43 -11.49 4.40 -5.56
C TYR A 43 -11.52 3.17 -4.66
N GLU A 44 -12.72 2.66 -4.36
CA GLU A 44 -12.88 1.36 -3.73
C GLU A 44 -14.19 0.68 -4.17
N LYS A 45 -14.13 -0.66 -4.26
CA LYS A 45 -15.29 -1.55 -4.43
C LYS A 45 -15.02 -2.81 -3.61
N GLU A 46 -15.90 -3.10 -2.63
CA GLU A 46 -15.76 -4.28 -1.75
C GLU A 46 -14.32 -4.48 -1.21
N ALA A 47 -13.62 -3.34 -0.97
CA ALA A 47 -12.17 -3.35 -0.76
C ALA A 47 -11.73 -4.02 0.55
N THR A 48 -12.64 -4.19 1.52
CA THR A 48 -12.37 -4.80 2.82
C THR A 48 -12.84 -6.26 2.93
N SER A 49 -13.34 -6.85 1.83
CA SER A 49 -13.80 -8.25 1.81
C SER A 49 -12.63 -9.18 1.43
N PRO A 50 -12.18 -10.10 2.34
CA PRO A 50 -11.08 -11.01 2.02
C PRO A 50 -11.46 -12.01 0.92
N LEU A 51 -10.60 -12.10 -0.09
CA LEU A 51 -10.72 -13.06 -1.22
C LEU A 51 -9.47 -13.92 -1.32
N GLU A 52 -9.59 -15.06 -1.97
CA GLU A 52 -8.45 -15.88 -2.35
C GLU A 52 -7.61 -15.14 -3.41
N VAL A 53 -6.33 -14.93 -3.15
CA VAL A 53 -5.48 -14.07 -3.98
C VAL A 53 -4.35 -14.81 -4.70
N GLY A 54 -4.16 -16.10 -4.37
CA GLY A 54 -3.09 -16.90 -4.98
C GLY A 54 -1.73 -16.22 -4.82
N ALA A 55 -0.96 -16.21 -5.92
CA ALA A 55 0.41 -15.70 -5.96
C ALA A 55 0.56 -14.18 -5.69
N ILE A 56 -0.54 -13.41 -5.51
CA ILE A 56 -0.42 -12.04 -4.96
C ILE A 56 0.23 -12.09 -3.57
N THR A 57 0.04 -13.16 -2.81
CA THR A 57 0.71 -13.42 -1.52
C THR A 57 2.22 -13.19 -1.57
N ASN A 58 2.87 -13.45 -2.72
CA ASN A 58 4.32 -13.33 -2.86
C ASN A 58 4.84 -11.91 -2.58
N ILE A 59 4.00 -10.87 -2.69
CA ILE A 59 4.42 -9.50 -2.35
C ILE A 59 4.76 -9.37 -0.86
N LEU A 60 4.04 -10.06 0.03
CA LEU A 60 4.35 -10.09 1.46
C LEU A 60 5.60 -10.94 1.74
N THR A 61 5.74 -12.07 1.07
CA THR A 61 6.96 -12.89 1.17
C THR A 61 8.18 -12.11 0.71
N VAL A 62 8.09 -11.43 -0.44
CA VAL A 62 9.17 -10.58 -0.97
C VAL A 62 9.48 -9.42 -0.03
N TYR A 63 8.47 -8.80 0.59
CA TYR A 63 8.69 -7.77 1.60
C TYR A 63 9.58 -8.27 2.75
N LEU A 64 9.27 -9.41 3.34
CA LEU A 64 10.05 -9.99 4.44
C LEU A 64 11.47 -10.39 4.03
N VAL A 65 11.66 -10.78 2.77
CA VAL A 65 13.01 -11.05 2.23
C VAL A 65 13.82 -9.75 2.13
N TYR A 66 13.22 -8.67 1.61
CA TYR A 66 13.90 -7.36 1.55
C TYR A 66 14.14 -6.79 2.96
N GLU A 67 13.23 -6.99 3.89
CA GLU A 67 13.43 -6.63 5.30
C GLU A 67 14.66 -7.35 5.89
N ALA A 68 14.78 -8.66 5.66
CA ALA A 68 15.95 -9.43 6.09
C ALA A 68 17.26 -8.97 5.41
N ILE A 69 17.20 -8.49 4.16
CA ILE A 69 18.33 -7.86 3.47
C ILE A 69 18.69 -6.52 4.14
N ALA A 70 17.71 -5.67 4.41
CA ALA A 70 17.91 -4.37 5.06
C ALA A 70 18.48 -4.50 6.48
N GLU A 71 18.09 -5.56 7.19
CA GLU A 71 18.64 -5.91 8.51
C GLU A 71 20.04 -6.55 8.45
N GLY A 72 20.59 -6.78 7.26
CA GLY A 72 21.92 -7.38 7.06
C GLY A 72 21.99 -8.88 7.34
N LYS A 73 20.86 -9.58 7.46
CA LYS A 73 20.78 -11.03 7.67
C LYS A 73 21.17 -11.83 6.43
N LEU A 74 20.90 -11.25 5.24
CA LEU A 74 21.29 -11.79 3.93
C LEU A 74 21.51 -10.66 2.94
N SER A 75 21.95 -11.00 1.73
CA SER A 75 22.14 -10.06 0.62
C SER A 75 21.54 -10.64 -0.67
N LEU A 76 21.40 -9.83 -1.71
CA LEU A 76 20.97 -10.28 -3.04
C LEU A 76 21.93 -11.35 -3.63
N GLU A 77 23.19 -11.37 -3.22
CA GLU A 77 24.20 -12.33 -3.67
C GLU A 77 24.33 -13.56 -2.75
N THR A 78 23.58 -13.59 -1.63
CA THR A 78 23.56 -14.75 -0.75
C THR A 78 23.06 -15.97 -1.50
N GLU A 79 23.79 -17.08 -1.42
CA GLU A 79 23.38 -18.36 -1.99
C GLU A 79 22.44 -19.09 -1.03
N VAL A 80 21.33 -19.59 -1.58
CA VAL A 80 20.27 -20.32 -0.88
C VAL A 80 20.30 -21.77 -1.34
N ASP A 81 20.42 -22.71 -0.41
CA ASP A 81 20.27 -24.12 -0.70
C ASP A 81 18.79 -24.48 -0.86
N ILE A 82 18.46 -25.24 -1.89
CA ILE A 82 17.10 -25.65 -2.19
C ILE A 82 16.81 -26.96 -1.44
N SER A 83 15.88 -26.90 -0.50
CA SER A 83 15.41 -28.07 0.26
C SER A 83 14.82 -29.14 -0.66
N ASP A 84 14.70 -30.37 -0.17
CA ASP A 84 14.03 -31.42 -0.92
C ASP A 84 12.56 -31.10 -1.14
N TYR A 85 11.90 -30.45 -0.17
CA TYR A 85 10.52 -30.00 -0.33
C TYR A 85 10.38 -28.97 -1.46
N ALA A 86 11.15 -27.89 -1.43
CA ALA A 86 11.12 -26.87 -2.47
C ALA A 86 11.48 -27.44 -3.86
N TYR A 87 12.42 -28.40 -3.91
CA TYR A 87 12.79 -29.08 -5.16
C TYR A 87 11.65 -29.97 -5.68
N HIS A 88 10.99 -30.75 -4.82
CA HIS A 88 9.87 -31.61 -5.25
C HIS A 88 8.72 -30.81 -5.85
N LEU A 89 8.50 -29.56 -5.43
CA LEU A 89 7.51 -28.69 -6.06
C LEU A 89 7.79 -28.44 -7.54
N THR A 90 9.06 -28.47 -7.97
CA THR A 90 9.43 -28.20 -9.38
C THR A 90 8.90 -29.24 -10.37
N VAL A 91 8.59 -30.45 -9.91
CA VAL A 91 8.03 -31.54 -10.74
C VAL A 91 6.51 -31.63 -10.63
N ASN A 92 5.86 -30.81 -9.82
CA ASN A 92 4.40 -30.76 -9.71
C ASN A 92 3.81 -29.92 -10.86
N PRO A 93 3.08 -30.52 -11.82
CA PRO A 93 2.56 -29.81 -12.99
C PRO A 93 1.34 -28.92 -12.67
N SER A 94 0.73 -29.08 -11.49
CA SER A 94 -0.50 -28.37 -11.09
C SER A 94 -0.22 -26.96 -10.54
N ILE A 95 1.05 -26.59 -10.36
CA ILE A 95 1.44 -25.32 -9.76
C ILE A 95 2.54 -24.62 -10.57
N ALA A 96 2.57 -23.29 -10.51
CA ALA A 96 3.61 -22.49 -11.19
C ALA A 96 4.98 -22.75 -10.55
N ASN A 97 5.97 -23.11 -11.37
CA ASN A 97 7.34 -23.37 -10.95
C ASN A 97 8.36 -23.11 -12.04
N LEU A 98 9.63 -23.13 -11.63
CA LEU A 98 10.82 -23.17 -12.48
C LEU A 98 11.70 -24.35 -12.06
N PRO A 99 12.48 -24.95 -12.98
CA PRO A 99 13.43 -25.99 -12.63
C PRO A 99 14.54 -25.40 -11.73
N LEU A 100 14.82 -26.07 -10.61
CA LEU A 100 15.87 -25.69 -9.65
C LEU A 100 16.98 -26.78 -9.61
N GLU A 101 17.46 -27.20 -10.76
CA GLU A 101 18.40 -28.33 -10.95
C GLU A 101 19.72 -28.12 -10.20
N ALA A 102 20.22 -26.86 -10.13
CA ALA A 102 21.48 -26.57 -9.47
C ALA A 102 21.43 -26.74 -7.95
N ARG A 103 20.21 -26.82 -7.36
CA ARG A 103 20.00 -26.96 -5.90
C ARG A 103 20.60 -25.85 -5.04
N ARG A 104 21.14 -24.80 -5.67
CA ARG A 104 21.67 -23.60 -5.02
C ARG A 104 21.56 -22.40 -5.94
N TYR A 105 20.92 -21.33 -5.48
CA TYR A 105 20.64 -20.12 -6.24
C TYR A 105 20.81 -18.87 -5.39
N LYS A 106 21.13 -17.74 -6.02
CA LYS A 106 21.20 -16.47 -5.32
C LYS A 106 19.83 -15.93 -4.95
N VAL A 107 19.71 -15.20 -3.84
CA VAL A 107 18.48 -14.54 -3.40
C VAL A 107 17.85 -13.73 -4.53
N LYS A 108 18.65 -12.94 -5.28
CA LYS A 108 18.14 -12.14 -6.42
C LYS A 108 17.46 -12.98 -7.50
N ASP A 109 17.99 -14.17 -7.78
CA ASP A 109 17.44 -15.04 -8.80
C ASP A 109 16.12 -15.66 -8.32
N LEU A 110 16.06 -16.09 -7.06
CA LEU A 110 14.84 -16.60 -6.44
C LEU A 110 13.76 -15.52 -6.31
N LEU A 111 14.13 -14.26 -6.00
CA LEU A 111 13.20 -13.11 -6.02
C LEU A 111 12.61 -12.90 -7.43
N ASN A 112 13.45 -12.94 -8.48
CA ASN A 112 12.97 -12.86 -9.86
C ASN A 112 11.99 -14.00 -10.20
N ALA A 113 12.32 -15.23 -9.81
CA ALA A 113 11.46 -16.40 -10.02
C ALA A 113 10.12 -16.28 -9.28
N SER A 114 10.14 -15.82 -8.03
CA SER A 114 8.93 -15.62 -7.21
C SER A 114 8.04 -14.51 -7.77
N LEU A 115 8.62 -13.39 -8.17
CA LEU A 115 7.86 -12.21 -8.65
C LEU A 115 7.32 -12.42 -10.07
N LEU A 116 8.14 -12.92 -11.00
CA LEU A 116 7.78 -12.98 -12.42
C LEU A 116 7.15 -14.32 -12.80
N ALA A 117 7.77 -15.44 -12.42
CA ALA A 117 7.23 -16.75 -12.74
C ALA A 117 6.24 -17.29 -11.70
N SER A 118 6.02 -16.56 -10.60
CA SER A 118 5.22 -17.04 -9.45
C SER A 118 5.68 -18.42 -8.97
N ALA A 119 6.97 -18.74 -9.10
CA ALA A 119 7.53 -20.05 -8.81
C ALA A 119 7.40 -20.38 -7.32
N ASN A 120 6.53 -21.35 -7.00
CA ASN A 120 6.29 -21.79 -5.62
C ASN A 120 7.58 -22.28 -4.97
N SER A 121 8.37 -23.10 -5.69
CA SER A 121 9.65 -23.61 -5.23
C SER A 121 10.63 -22.49 -4.80
N ALA A 122 10.77 -21.43 -5.61
CA ALA A 122 11.62 -20.29 -5.29
C ALA A 122 11.10 -19.48 -4.09
N THR A 123 9.77 -19.32 -4.00
CA THR A 123 9.12 -18.61 -2.90
C THR A 123 9.30 -19.36 -1.58
N ILE A 124 9.15 -20.69 -1.58
CA ILE A 124 9.40 -21.54 -0.43
C ILE A 124 10.87 -21.49 -0.01
N ALA A 125 11.80 -21.63 -0.97
CA ALA A 125 13.24 -21.56 -0.66
C ALA A 125 13.63 -20.22 0.01
N LEU A 126 13.07 -19.11 -0.44
CA LEU A 126 13.25 -17.79 0.21
C LEU A 126 12.65 -17.77 1.62
N ALA A 127 11.45 -18.33 1.79
CA ALA A 127 10.77 -18.39 3.08
C ALA A 127 11.56 -19.25 4.08
N GLU A 128 12.07 -20.40 3.66
CA GLU A 128 12.94 -21.27 4.48
C GLU A 128 14.26 -20.60 4.83
N GLN A 129 14.86 -19.86 3.88
CA GLN A 129 16.12 -19.13 4.12
C GLN A 129 15.95 -18.04 5.19
N VAL A 130 14.83 -17.31 5.19
CA VAL A 130 14.59 -16.22 6.13
C VAL A 130 14.05 -16.73 7.46
N GLY A 131 13.11 -17.68 7.44
CA GLY A 131 12.40 -18.19 8.62
C GLY A 131 13.05 -19.43 9.26
N GLY A 132 14.01 -20.07 8.59
CA GLY A 132 14.54 -21.38 8.96
C GLY A 132 13.59 -22.54 8.63
N SER A 133 12.31 -22.24 8.41
CA SER A 133 11.29 -23.13 7.88
C SER A 133 10.11 -22.30 7.36
N GLU A 134 9.30 -22.84 6.44
CA GLU A 134 8.08 -22.18 5.97
C GLU A 134 7.11 -21.92 7.14
N GLU A 135 6.94 -22.87 8.06
CA GLU A 135 6.06 -22.69 9.23
C GLU A 135 6.44 -21.46 10.06
N ASN A 136 7.73 -21.28 10.34
CA ASN A 136 8.21 -20.09 11.06
C ASN A 136 8.05 -18.83 10.23
N PHE A 137 8.29 -18.91 8.93
CA PHE A 137 8.08 -17.77 8.03
C PHE A 137 6.61 -17.33 7.98
N VAL A 138 5.66 -18.26 7.97
CA VAL A 138 4.21 -17.97 8.08
C VAL A 138 3.90 -17.24 9.41
N LYS A 139 4.56 -17.61 10.52
CA LYS A 139 4.44 -16.86 11.79
C LYS A 139 4.98 -15.43 11.64
N MET A 140 6.09 -15.24 10.91
CA MET A 140 6.63 -13.91 10.62
C MET A 140 5.66 -13.08 9.75
N MET A 141 5.08 -13.69 8.70
CA MET A 141 4.04 -13.04 7.88
C MET A 141 2.87 -12.55 8.75
N LYS A 142 2.33 -13.41 9.63
CA LYS A 142 1.24 -13.05 10.54
C LYS A 142 1.63 -11.94 11.52
N ALA A 143 2.86 -11.96 12.02
CA ALA A 143 3.38 -10.92 12.91
C ALA A 143 3.48 -9.57 12.19
N LYS A 144 3.95 -9.56 10.93
CA LYS A 144 4.05 -8.35 10.10
C LYS A 144 2.67 -7.77 9.77
N LEU A 145 1.70 -8.59 9.41
CA LEU A 145 0.33 -8.15 9.19
C LEU A 145 -0.28 -7.52 10.45
N LYS A 146 -0.03 -8.12 11.61
CA LYS A 146 -0.47 -7.56 12.90
C LYS A 146 0.19 -6.20 13.20
N GLU A 147 1.47 -6.04 12.86
CA GLU A 147 2.20 -4.75 12.97
C GLU A 147 1.51 -3.66 12.13
N TRP A 148 1.04 -4.01 10.95
CA TRP A 148 0.28 -3.11 10.04
C TRP A 148 -1.23 -3.04 10.35
N ASN A 149 -1.67 -3.59 11.50
CA ASN A 149 -3.07 -3.62 11.92
C ASN A 149 -4.00 -4.36 10.94
N ILE A 150 -3.48 -5.28 10.13
CA ILE A 150 -4.26 -6.18 9.29
C ILE A 150 -4.66 -7.40 10.14
N SER A 151 -5.97 -7.61 10.34
CA SER A 151 -6.49 -8.62 11.25
C SER A 151 -7.45 -9.63 10.62
N ASP A 152 -7.94 -9.37 9.41
CA ASP A 152 -8.93 -10.17 8.69
C ASP A 152 -8.30 -11.09 7.62
N ALA A 153 -7.00 -10.93 7.34
CA ALA A 153 -6.28 -11.80 6.44
C ALA A 153 -6.12 -13.23 6.98
N THR A 154 -6.23 -14.21 6.11
CA THR A 154 -5.91 -15.61 6.39
C THR A 154 -4.59 -15.99 5.73
N ILE A 155 -3.62 -16.47 6.51
CA ILE A 155 -2.31 -16.91 6.02
C ILE A 155 -2.12 -18.40 6.38
N VAL A 156 -1.95 -19.21 5.34
CA VAL A 156 -1.74 -20.65 5.43
C VAL A 156 -0.30 -21.01 5.05
N ASN A 157 0.24 -20.39 3.99
CA ASN A 157 1.58 -20.66 3.48
C ASN A 157 2.25 -19.40 2.91
N ALA A 158 3.49 -19.51 2.47
CA ALA A 158 4.28 -18.39 1.94
C ALA A 158 3.93 -18.02 0.50
N THR A 159 3.23 -18.86 -0.27
CA THR A 159 3.02 -18.72 -1.71
C THR A 159 1.61 -18.27 -2.10
N GLY A 160 0.61 -18.54 -1.24
CA GLY A 160 -0.80 -18.33 -1.52
C GLY A 160 -1.45 -19.43 -2.38
N THR A 161 -0.71 -20.43 -2.79
CA THR A 161 -1.25 -21.62 -3.48
C THR A 161 -2.00 -22.50 -2.48
N ASP A 162 -3.10 -23.12 -2.91
CA ASP A 162 -3.83 -24.07 -2.07
C ASP A 162 -2.89 -25.19 -1.61
N ILE A 163 -2.87 -25.47 -0.30
CA ILE A 163 -1.99 -26.51 0.27
C ILE A 163 -2.25 -27.89 -0.34
N ARG A 164 -3.49 -28.17 -0.77
CA ARG A 164 -3.87 -29.43 -1.42
C ARG A 164 -3.24 -29.60 -2.81
N LEU A 165 -2.91 -28.49 -3.49
CA LEU A 165 -2.13 -28.50 -4.72
C LEU A 165 -0.64 -28.66 -4.43
N LEU A 166 -0.14 -28.05 -3.34
CA LEU A 166 1.26 -28.17 -2.94
C LEU A 166 1.63 -29.59 -2.51
N ASP A 167 0.75 -30.27 -1.78
CA ASP A 167 0.99 -31.63 -1.27
C ASP A 167 0.41 -32.75 -2.18
N GLY A 168 -0.21 -32.38 -3.31
CA GLY A 168 -0.79 -33.31 -4.28
C GLY A 168 -2.10 -33.99 -3.82
N SER A 169 -2.67 -33.59 -2.67
CA SER A 169 -3.88 -34.24 -2.14
C SER A 169 -5.14 -33.85 -2.92
N LEU A 170 -5.13 -32.76 -3.69
CA LEU A 170 -6.26 -32.34 -4.52
C LEU A 170 -6.49 -33.32 -5.70
N GLU A 171 -5.42 -33.87 -6.26
CA GLU A 171 -5.51 -34.84 -7.37
C GLU A 171 -6.14 -36.17 -6.96
N THR A 172 -6.02 -36.54 -5.68
CA THR A 172 -6.58 -37.81 -5.15
C THR A 172 -8.03 -37.66 -4.70
N SER A 173 -8.54 -36.46 -4.47
CA SER A 173 -9.90 -36.21 -3.97
C SER A 173 -10.98 -36.20 -5.07
N SER A 174 -10.60 -36.21 -6.36
CA SER A 174 -11.56 -36.27 -7.47
C SER A 174 -12.22 -37.66 -7.67
N ALA A 175 -11.88 -38.63 -6.85
CA ALA A 175 -12.36 -40.04 -7.03
C ALA A 175 -13.40 -40.52 -6.02
N GLU A 176 -13.65 -39.86 -4.88
CA GLU A 176 -14.70 -40.33 -3.95
C GLU A 176 -15.24 -39.19 -3.08
N GLU A 177 -16.33 -38.53 -3.52
CA GLU A 177 -17.28 -37.93 -2.60
C GLU A 177 -18.05 -39.05 -1.89
N GLU A 178 -17.47 -39.69 -0.89
CA GLU A 178 -18.25 -40.45 0.06
C GLU A 178 -19.03 -39.50 0.97
N THR A 179 -20.31 -39.38 0.67
CA THR A 179 -21.35 -38.88 1.56
C THR A 179 -21.40 -39.75 2.83
N THR A 180 -20.60 -39.43 3.81
CA THR A 180 -20.83 -39.88 5.19
C THR A 180 -21.37 -38.70 6.00
N GLU A 181 -22.71 -38.64 6.09
CA GLU A 181 -23.43 -37.91 7.14
C GLU A 181 -22.99 -38.45 8.51
N ASN A 182 -21.90 -37.95 9.06
CA ASN A 182 -21.66 -37.94 10.50
C ASN A 182 -20.30 -37.29 10.82
N SER A 183 -20.23 -35.97 10.80
CA SER A 183 -19.18 -35.28 11.56
C SER A 183 -19.68 -33.94 12.08
N LYS A 184 -20.00 -33.92 13.37
CA LYS A 184 -20.18 -32.71 14.17
C LYS A 184 -19.00 -31.78 13.94
N SER A 185 -19.32 -30.59 13.38
CA SER A 185 -18.52 -29.35 13.33
C SER A 185 -17.00 -29.48 13.54
N LYS A 186 -16.27 -30.09 12.60
CA LYS A 186 -14.88 -29.72 12.39
C LYS A 186 -14.89 -28.38 11.69
N LYS A 187 -14.35 -27.33 12.31
CA LYS A 187 -14.06 -26.06 11.63
C LYS A 187 -13.33 -26.42 10.34
N LYS A 188 -13.91 -26.06 9.17
CA LYS A 188 -13.28 -26.32 7.87
C LYS A 188 -11.90 -25.65 7.91
N GLN A 189 -10.85 -26.44 7.80
CA GLN A 189 -9.49 -25.91 7.84
C GLN A 189 -9.29 -25.06 6.57
N GLU A 190 -8.84 -23.81 6.74
CA GLU A 190 -8.47 -22.97 5.59
C GLU A 190 -7.27 -23.58 4.89
N THR A 191 -7.34 -23.69 3.56
CA THR A 191 -6.31 -24.32 2.73
C THR A 191 -5.59 -23.31 1.83
N ILE A 192 -6.08 -22.07 1.77
CA ILE A 192 -5.57 -21.02 0.88
C ILE A 192 -5.53 -19.67 1.60
N ASN A 193 -4.57 -18.82 1.21
CA ASN A 193 -4.46 -17.48 1.75
C ASN A 193 -5.59 -16.57 1.25
N LYS A 194 -6.10 -15.70 2.14
CA LYS A 194 -7.12 -14.70 1.81
C LYS A 194 -6.69 -13.34 2.30
N PHE A 195 -6.88 -12.34 1.44
CA PHE A 195 -6.65 -10.94 1.73
C PHE A 195 -7.76 -10.09 1.11
N SER A 196 -8.05 -8.96 1.71
CA SER A 196 -8.84 -7.91 1.09
C SER A 196 -7.98 -7.09 0.09
N ALA A 197 -8.63 -6.37 -0.83
CA ALA A 197 -7.90 -5.44 -1.70
C ALA A 197 -7.21 -4.32 -0.88
N TYR A 198 -7.83 -3.93 0.23
CA TYR A 198 -7.25 -2.98 1.18
C TYR A 198 -5.94 -3.51 1.80
N ASP A 199 -5.93 -4.76 2.29
CA ASP A 199 -4.72 -5.37 2.85
C ASP A 199 -3.58 -5.41 1.83
N ILE A 200 -3.91 -5.84 0.61
CA ILE A 200 -2.94 -5.88 -0.48
C ILE A 200 -2.42 -4.48 -0.82
N ALA A 201 -3.26 -3.45 -0.79
CA ALA A 201 -2.81 -2.07 -1.01
C ALA A 201 -1.85 -1.59 0.09
N VAL A 202 -2.10 -1.96 1.35
CA VAL A 202 -1.18 -1.69 2.48
C VAL A 202 0.15 -2.40 2.27
N ILE A 203 0.13 -3.72 1.99
CA ILE A 203 1.35 -4.52 1.75
C ILE A 203 2.15 -3.96 0.56
N ALA A 204 1.46 -3.65 -0.56
CA ALA A 204 2.11 -3.07 -1.73
C ALA A 204 2.70 -1.68 -1.45
N SER A 205 1.99 -0.85 -0.66
CA SER A 205 2.49 0.47 -0.25
C SER A 205 3.78 0.35 0.55
N HIS A 206 3.83 -0.53 1.55
CA HIS A 206 5.06 -0.81 2.29
C HIS A 206 6.16 -1.32 1.36
N LEU A 207 5.88 -2.33 0.54
CA LEU A 207 6.91 -2.91 -0.34
C LEU A 207 7.57 -1.87 -1.25
N ILE A 208 6.78 -1.01 -1.91
CA ILE A 208 7.35 -0.06 -2.88
C ILE A 208 7.91 1.22 -2.26
N ASN A 209 7.56 1.54 -1.01
CA ASN A 209 8.06 2.72 -0.30
C ASN A 209 9.31 2.38 0.53
N ASP A 210 9.33 1.22 1.20
CA ASP A 210 10.44 0.80 2.03
C ASP A 210 11.57 0.16 1.17
N TYR A 211 11.20 -0.56 0.09
CA TYR A 211 12.11 -1.29 -0.80
C TYR A 211 11.81 -0.99 -2.29
N PRO A 212 12.01 0.26 -2.75
CA PRO A 212 11.65 0.71 -4.10
C PRO A 212 12.41 -0.03 -5.21
N GLU A 213 13.52 -0.69 -4.89
CA GLU A 213 14.30 -1.51 -5.82
C GLU A 213 13.52 -2.70 -6.37
N VAL A 214 12.45 -3.14 -5.72
CA VAL A 214 11.55 -4.18 -6.23
C VAL A 214 11.01 -3.80 -7.62
N LEU A 215 10.74 -2.51 -7.83
CA LEU A 215 10.26 -2.00 -9.11
C LEU A 215 11.31 -2.11 -10.22
N ALA A 216 12.61 -2.18 -9.90
CA ALA A 216 13.65 -2.42 -10.89
C ALA A 216 13.58 -3.84 -11.49
N THR A 217 12.99 -4.79 -10.76
CA THR A 217 12.70 -6.14 -11.27
C THR A 217 11.35 -6.19 -11.97
N THR A 218 10.28 -5.73 -11.32
CA THR A 218 8.90 -5.91 -11.80
C THR A 218 8.57 -5.05 -13.02
N SER A 219 9.36 -4.02 -13.32
CA SER A 219 9.21 -3.20 -14.53
C SER A 219 9.92 -3.76 -15.78
N LYS A 220 10.69 -4.84 -15.65
CA LYS A 220 11.38 -5.45 -16.80
C LYS A 220 10.45 -6.39 -17.55
N PRO A 221 10.29 -6.25 -18.89
CA PRO A 221 9.52 -7.20 -19.67
C PRO A 221 10.10 -8.62 -19.62
N HIS A 222 11.43 -8.73 -19.48
CA HIS A 222 12.15 -10.00 -19.46
C HIS A 222 13.27 -9.97 -18.43
N VAL A 223 13.53 -11.12 -17.80
CA VAL A 223 14.72 -11.32 -16.94
C VAL A 223 15.36 -12.67 -17.28
N ASN A 224 16.65 -12.82 -16.97
CA ASN A 224 17.33 -14.11 -17.05
C ASN A 224 17.35 -14.77 -15.67
N PHE A 225 16.91 -16.01 -15.59
CA PHE A 225 16.99 -16.85 -14.41
C PHE A 225 17.89 -18.04 -14.71
N ALA A 226 19.12 -18.03 -14.21
CA ALA A 226 20.09 -19.14 -14.37
C ALA A 226 20.22 -19.66 -15.83
N GLY A 227 20.17 -18.76 -16.82
CA GLY A 227 20.19 -19.09 -18.26
C GLY A 227 18.81 -19.28 -18.89
N ILE A 228 17.74 -19.33 -18.12
CA ILE A 228 16.36 -19.40 -18.60
C ILE A 228 15.83 -17.98 -18.84
N HIS A 229 15.30 -17.70 -20.02
CA HIS A 229 14.63 -16.46 -20.33
C HIS A 229 13.20 -16.46 -19.73
N LEU A 230 12.95 -15.57 -18.77
CA LEU A 230 11.64 -15.41 -18.17
C LEU A 230 10.95 -14.17 -18.74
N GLU A 231 9.76 -14.37 -19.27
CA GLU A 231 8.86 -13.29 -19.66
C GLU A 231 8.03 -12.83 -18.47
N ASN A 232 7.87 -11.51 -18.32
CA ASN A 232 7.06 -10.95 -17.24
C ASN A 232 5.56 -11.15 -17.57
N PRO A 233 4.77 -11.76 -16.70
CA PRO A 233 3.34 -11.95 -16.93
C PRO A 233 2.53 -10.63 -16.86
N ASN A 234 3.15 -9.51 -16.51
CA ASN A 234 2.53 -8.19 -16.55
C ASN A 234 2.50 -7.66 -18.00
N LEU A 235 1.44 -7.94 -18.72
CA LEU A 235 1.27 -7.53 -20.10
C LEU A 235 1.05 -6.02 -20.29
N MET A 236 1.05 -5.22 -19.20
CA MET A 236 1.00 -3.75 -19.28
C MET A 236 2.38 -3.10 -19.44
N LEU A 237 3.46 -3.88 -19.48
CA LEU A 237 4.81 -3.37 -19.72
C LEU A 237 5.08 -3.12 -21.19
N GLU A 238 6.12 -2.33 -21.49
CA GLU A 238 6.51 -1.98 -22.86
C GLU A 238 6.83 -3.22 -23.70
N GLY A 239 6.29 -3.26 -24.90
CA GLY A 239 6.42 -4.38 -25.83
C GLY A 239 5.32 -5.44 -25.71
N PHE A 240 4.41 -5.33 -24.75
CA PHE A 240 3.30 -6.26 -24.57
C PHE A 240 1.94 -5.72 -25.02
N PRO A 241 0.93 -6.60 -25.26
CA PRO A 241 -0.34 -6.21 -25.87
C PRO A 241 -1.16 -5.19 -25.08
N SER A 242 -1.09 -5.22 -23.75
CA SER A 242 -1.84 -4.33 -22.86
C SER A 242 -1.02 -3.13 -22.38
N PHE A 243 0.05 -2.77 -23.11
CA PHE A 243 0.98 -1.72 -22.72
C PHE A 243 0.27 -0.45 -22.23
N ARG A 244 0.68 0.02 -21.04
CA ARG A 244 0.32 1.33 -20.52
C ARG A 244 1.55 2.05 -19.98
N SER A 245 1.83 3.23 -20.53
CA SER A 245 2.95 4.05 -20.11
C SER A 245 2.88 4.35 -18.61
N GLY A 246 4.02 4.27 -17.92
CA GLY A 246 4.14 4.53 -16.50
C GLY A 246 3.92 3.32 -15.59
N VAL A 247 3.42 2.19 -16.08
CA VAL A 247 3.30 0.95 -15.30
C VAL A 247 4.69 0.35 -15.04
N LYS A 248 4.95 0.00 -13.76
CA LYS A 248 6.23 -0.52 -13.28
C LYS A 248 6.13 -1.85 -12.52
N GLY A 249 4.96 -2.41 -12.41
CA GLY A 249 4.74 -3.66 -11.69
C GLY A 249 3.28 -3.80 -11.31
N LEU A 250 2.91 -4.65 -10.38
CA LEU A 250 3.77 -5.31 -9.38
C LEU A 250 3.66 -6.84 -9.49
N LYS A 251 2.43 -7.41 -9.41
CA LYS A 251 2.21 -8.86 -9.33
C LYS A 251 0.85 -9.29 -9.90
N THR A 252 0.86 -10.35 -10.69
CA THR A 252 -0.33 -11.09 -11.11
C THR A 252 -0.65 -12.22 -10.11
N GLY A 253 -1.92 -12.58 -10.02
CA GLY A 253 -2.38 -13.72 -9.20
C GLY A 253 -3.80 -14.12 -9.56
N GLY A 254 -4.43 -14.89 -8.67
CA GLY A 254 -5.75 -15.46 -8.85
C GLY A 254 -5.73 -16.98 -9.03
N SER A 255 -6.90 -17.56 -9.15
CA SER A 255 -7.12 -18.97 -9.44
C SER A 255 -8.39 -19.12 -10.30
N GLU A 256 -8.65 -20.31 -10.82
CA GLU A 256 -9.91 -20.59 -11.53
C GLU A 256 -11.14 -20.26 -10.68
N GLN A 257 -11.08 -20.53 -9.36
CA GLN A 257 -12.22 -20.26 -8.47
C GLN A 257 -12.31 -18.80 -8.05
N SER A 258 -11.19 -18.13 -7.81
CA SER A 258 -11.16 -16.73 -7.35
C SER A 258 -11.29 -15.71 -8.47
N GLY A 259 -10.95 -16.08 -9.70
CA GLY A 259 -10.82 -15.18 -10.86
C GLY A 259 -9.43 -14.58 -10.97
N LEU A 260 -9.22 -13.80 -12.04
CA LEU A 260 -7.95 -13.15 -12.34
C LEU A 260 -7.72 -11.95 -11.42
N SER A 261 -6.49 -11.76 -10.96
CA SER A 261 -6.13 -10.65 -10.07
C SER A 261 -4.83 -9.98 -10.51
N PHE A 262 -4.71 -8.66 -10.23
CA PHE A 262 -3.51 -7.89 -10.53
C PHE A 262 -3.31 -6.77 -9.52
N VAL A 263 -2.08 -6.61 -9.06
CA VAL A 263 -1.61 -5.45 -8.32
C VAL A 263 -0.77 -4.62 -9.27
N GLY A 264 -1.26 -3.43 -9.62
CA GLY A 264 -0.59 -2.50 -10.53
C GLY A 264 0.08 -1.36 -9.77
N VAL A 265 1.29 -0.98 -10.19
CA VAL A 265 1.95 0.26 -9.76
C VAL A 265 2.24 1.09 -10.99
N THR A 266 1.74 2.33 -11.03
CA THR A 266 1.96 3.24 -12.16
C THR A 266 2.36 4.63 -11.70
N SER A 267 3.11 5.34 -12.56
CA SER A 267 3.41 6.77 -12.40
C SER A 267 2.90 7.50 -13.63
N GLU A 268 1.83 8.29 -13.48
CA GLU A 268 1.14 8.96 -14.58
C GLU A 268 0.57 10.30 -14.12
N LYS A 269 0.68 11.33 -14.96
CA LYS A 269 0.16 12.69 -14.67
C LYS A 269 0.57 13.27 -13.31
N GLY A 270 1.80 12.99 -12.87
CA GLY A 270 2.30 13.46 -11.58
C GLY A 270 1.78 12.68 -10.36
N MET A 271 0.99 11.64 -10.56
CA MET A 271 0.53 10.72 -9.52
C MET A 271 1.33 9.43 -9.52
N ARG A 272 1.51 8.83 -8.35
CA ARG A 272 2.06 7.47 -8.20
C ARG A 272 0.97 6.61 -7.56
N LEU A 273 0.42 5.69 -8.33
CA LEU A 273 -0.77 4.93 -7.96
C LEU A 273 -0.44 3.47 -7.67
N ILE A 274 -1.10 2.91 -6.67
CA ILE A 274 -1.25 1.48 -6.48
C ILE A 274 -2.70 1.14 -6.81
N THR A 275 -2.91 0.18 -7.70
CA THR A 275 -4.23 -0.37 -8.02
C THR A 275 -4.25 -1.84 -7.69
N VAL A 276 -5.23 -2.27 -6.93
CA VAL A 276 -5.47 -3.69 -6.64
C VAL A 276 -6.81 -4.06 -7.24
N VAL A 277 -6.80 -5.06 -8.10
CA VAL A 277 -8.00 -5.59 -8.77
C VAL A 277 -8.03 -7.09 -8.51
N LEU A 278 -9.07 -7.55 -7.83
CA LEU A 278 -9.23 -8.95 -7.41
C LEU A 278 -10.49 -9.56 -8.00
N GLY A 279 -10.36 -10.81 -8.48
CA GLY A 279 -11.49 -11.60 -8.92
C GLY A 279 -12.18 -11.04 -10.16
N VAL A 280 -11.40 -10.67 -11.18
CA VAL A 280 -11.92 -10.41 -12.53
C VAL A 280 -12.38 -11.74 -13.12
N ASP A 281 -13.61 -11.79 -13.61
CA ASP A 281 -14.12 -12.97 -14.27
C ASP A 281 -13.34 -13.21 -15.56
N GLN A 282 -12.92 -14.45 -15.77
CA GLN A 282 -12.22 -14.87 -16.97
C GLN A 282 -13.24 -15.16 -18.05
N GLU A 283 -13.48 -14.21 -18.95
CA GLU A 283 -14.26 -14.48 -20.14
C GLU A 283 -13.36 -15.16 -21.19
N GLU A 284 -13.78 -16.32 -21.70
CA GLU A 284 -13.19 -17.02 -22.84
C GLU A 284 -11.66 -17.18 -22.85
N ASP A 285 -11.04 -17.59 -21.72
CA ASP A 285 -9.60 -17.83 -21.61
C ASP A 285 -8.69 -16.63 -22.00
N ASP A 286 -9.21 -15.40 -21.92
CA ASP A 286 -8.41 -14.19 -22.20
C ASP A 286 -7.61 -13.72 -20.96
N PRO A 287 -6.29 -13.98 -20.88
CA PRO A 287 -5.47 -13.56 -19.77
C PRO A 287 -5.28 -12.05 -19.70
N THR A 288 -5.69 -11.28 -20.74
CA THR A 288 -5.52 -9.83 -20.81
C THR A 288 -6.63 -9.08 -20.09
N THR A 289 -7.77 -9.71 -19.80
CA THR A 289 -8.95 -9.08 -19.18
C THR A 289 -8.59 -8.34 -17.88
N ARG A 290 -7.76 -8.93 -16.98
CA ARG A 290 -7.30 -8.27 -15.76
C ARG A 290 -6.59 -6.94 -16.01
N PHE A 291 -5.84 -6.84 -17.13
CA PHE A 291 -5.08 -5.64 -17.46
C PHE A 291 -5.96 -4.57 -18.08
N SER A 292 -6.96 -4.93 -18.89
CA SER A 292 -7.94 -3.97 -19.42
C SER A 292 -8.79 -3.38 -18.30
N VAL A 293 -9.25 -4.20 -17.36
CA VAL A 293 -9.99 -3.76 -16.16
C VAL A 293 -9.12 -2.85 -15.28
N THR A 294 -7.85 -3.21 -15.04
CA THR A 294 -6.93 -2.37 -14.26
C THR A 294 -6.63 -1.05 -14.98
N SER A 295 -6.42 -1.10 -16.30
CA SER A 295 -6.20 0.11 -17.12
C SER A 295 -7.40 1.05 -17.07
N SER A 296 -8.63 0.51 -17.05
CA SER A 296 -9.86 1.29 -16.87
C SER A 296 -9.87 2.00 -15.51
N LEU A 297 -9.54 1.30 -14.42
CA LEU A 297 -9.43 1.90 -13.08
C LEU A 297 -8.36 3.00 -13.03
N MET A 298 -7.18 2.76 -13.58
CA MET A 298 -6.13 3.78 -13.68
C MET A 298 -6.60 5.00 -14.48
N THR A 299 -7.33 4.78 -15.57
CA THR A 299 -7.90 5.85 -16.41
C THR A 299 -8.93 6.66 -15.64
N TYR A 300 -9.85 5.97 -14.94
CA TYR A 300 -10.82 6.63 -14.07
C TYR A 300 -10.12 7.56 -13.06
N VAL A 301 -9.12 7.05 -12.35
CA VAL A 301 -8.37 7.85 -11.36
C VAL A 301 -7.69 9.05 -12.02
N THR A 302 -6.96 8.84 -13.13
CA THR A 302 -6.18 9.90 -13.78
C THR A 302 -7.02 10.93 -14.55
N GLN A 303 -8.31 10.65 -14.77
CA GLN A 303 -9.27 11.59 -15.32
C GLN A 303 -10.05 12.37 -14.24
N ASN A 304 -10.18 11.80 -13.05
CA ASN A 304 -10.99 12.39 -11.98
C ASN A 304 -10.18 13.06 -10.89
N PHE A 305 -8.88 12.78 -10.80
CA PHE A 305 -8.01 13.35 -9.77
C PHE A 305 -6.78 14.03 -10.36
N SER A 306 -6.30 15.06 -9.68
CA SER A 306 -5.06 15.76 -10.02
C SER A 306 -4.28 16.14 -8.77
N PRO A 307 -2.93 16.20 -8.86
CA PRO A 307 -2.12 16.71 -7.78
C PRO A 307 -2.21 18.23 -7.70
N THR A 308 -2.45 18.75 -6.48
CA THR A 308 -2.48 20.17 -6.17
C THR A 308 -1.51 20.47 -5.05
N VAL A 309 -0.63 21.48 -5.24
CA VAL A 309 0.30 21.96 -4.22
C VAL A 309 -0.41 23.01 -3.38
N LEU A 310 -0.71 22.71 -2.12
CA LEU A 310 -1.35 23.62 -1.20
C LEU A 310 -0.36 24.59 -0.55
N VAL A 311 0.85 24.12 -0.22
CA VAL A 311 1.92 24.90 0.38
C VAL A 311 3.23 24.44 -0.22
N LYS A 312 4.05 25.35 -0.72
CA LYS A 312 5.36 25.03 -1.30
C LYS A 312 6.44 24.89 -0.24
N LYS A 313 7.46 24.11 -0.52
CA LYS A 313 8.68 24.03 0.28
C LYS A 313 9.25 25.42 0.55
N GLY A 314 9.57 25.71 1.80
CA GLY A 314 10.09 26.97 2.25
C GLY A 314 9.03 28.07 2.41
N GLU A 315 7.78 27.80 2.11
CA GLU A 315 6.67 28.75 2.28
C GLU A 315 6.15 28.71 3.72
N ARG A 316 5.75 29.89 4.21
CA ARG A 316 5.04 30.06 5.48
C ARG A 316 3.55 29.84 5.24
N TYR A 317 2.90 29.04 6.10
CA TYR A 317 1.45 28.89 6.05
C TYR A 317 0.78 29.78 7.09
N ASN A 318 0.00 30.76 6.64
CA ASN A 318 -0.70 31.71 7.53
C ASN A 318 0.27 32.29 8.58
N LYS A 319 -0.16 32.26 9.85
CA LYS A 319 0.63 32.73 11.00
C LYS A 319 1.32 31.56 11.72
N SER A 320 1.90 30.59 10.97
CA SER A 320 2.63 29.47 11.56
C SER A 320 3.87 29.98 12.31
N GLN A 321 3.69 30.21 13.60
CA GLN A 321 4.72 30.66 14.53
C GLN A 321 4.73 29.76 15.75
N VAL A 322 5.91 29.48 16.28
CA VAL A 322 6.12 28.71 17.50
C VAL A 322 6.92 29.50 18.52
N ALA A 323 6.56 29.33 19.78
CA ALA A 323 7.39 29.81 20.87
C ALA A 323 8.56 28.86 21.06
N ILE A 324 9.78 29.42 21.16
CA ILE A 324 10.99 28.66 21.42
C ILE A 324 11.62 29.21 22.68
N ARG A 325 11.75 28.32 23.68
CA ARG A 325 12.34 28.72 24.96
C ARG A 325 13.76 29.24 24.77
N ASP A 326 14.13 30.26 25.58
CA ASP A 326 15.45 30.88 25.59
C ASP A 326 15.88 31.46 24.25
N SER A 327 14.97 31.69 23.31
CA SER A 327 15.31 32.32 22.04
C SER A 327 15.32 33.84 22.14
N GLN A 328 16.04 34.48 21.21
CA GLN A 328 16.07 35.96 21.10
C GLN A 328 14.71 36.50 20.69
N GLU A 329 13.94 35.76 19.90
CA GLU A 329 12.59 36.12 19.43
C GLU A 329 11.56 35.34 20.25
N ASP A 330 10.50 35.97 20.68
CA ASP A 330 9.45 35.31 21.47
C ASP A 330 8.66 34.29 20.64
N LYS A 331 8.52 34.53 19.34
CA LYS A 331 7.90 33.60 18.36
C LYS A 331 8.72 33.57 17.09
N VAL A 332 8.96 32.37 16.61
CA VAL A 332 9.72 32.08 15.40
C VAL A 332 8.78 31.59 14.30
N ALA A 333 8.92 32.14 13.10
CA ALA A 333 8.17 31.66 11.94
C ALA A 333 8.67 30.29 11.51
N ALA A 334 7.73 29.42 11.15
CA ALA A 334 7.98 28.12 10.57
C ALA A 334 7.66 28.09 9.08
N VAL A 335 8.41 27.31 8.31
CA VAL A 335 8.24 27.09 6.87
C VAL A 335 8.07 25.61 6.59
N ALA A 336 7.37 25.26 5.50
CA ALA A 336 7.21 23.89 5.07
C ALA A 336 8.56 23.28 4.65
N SER A 337 8.85 22.05 5.12
CA SER A 337 10.10 21.34 4.78
C SER A 337 10.11 20.79 3.35
N GLU A 338 8.93 20.58 2.81
CA GLU A 338 8.66 20.08 1.45
C GLU A 338 7.30 20.58 0.97
N ASP A 339 6.94 20.31 -0.28
CA ASP A 339 5.63 20.68 -0.81
C ASP A 339 4.53 19.86 -0.12
N LEU A 340 3.48 20.52 0.38
CA LEU A 340 2.25 19.85 0.80
C LEU A 340 1.39 19.62 -0.45
N VAL A 341 1.48 18.41 -1.00
CA VAL A 341 0.73 18.00 -2.19
C VAL A 341 -0.45 17.14 -1.77
N ILE A 342 -1.61 17.42 -2.32
CA ILE A 342 -2.81 16.58 -2.18
C ILE A 342 -3.26 16.07 -3.55
N LEU A 343 -3.99 14.96 -3.57
CA LEU A 343 -4.78 14.56 -4.72
C LEU A 343 -6.24 14.97 -4.48
N GLU A 344 -6.77 15.81 -5.34
CA GLU A 344 -8.16 16.28 -5.25
C GLU A 344 -8.95 15.92 -6.50
N ARG A 345 -10.29 15.84 -6.35
CA ARG A 345 -11.19 15.63 -7.49
C ARG A 345 -11.17 16.87 -8.39
N ILE A 346 -10.99 16.66 -9.70
CA ILE A 346 -10.98 17.74 -10.71
C ILE A 346 -12.33 18.48 -10.74
N ALA A 347 -13.43 17.76 -10.53
CA ALA A 347 -14.78 18.32 -10.57
C ALA A 347 -15.16 19.15 -9.33
N ASN A 348 -14.45 18.98 -8.21
CA ASN A 348 -14.78 19.64 -6.94
C ASN A 348 -13.59 20.48 -6.47
N GLN A 349 -13.73 21.81 -6.57
CA GLN A 349 -12.82 22.74 -5.89
C GLN A 349 -13.36 23.00 -4.48
N ALA A 350 -13.16 22.03 -3.57
CA ALA A 350 -13.55 22.17 -2.18
C ALA A 350 -12.60 23.15 -1.44
N GLU A 351 -13.08 23.80 -0.40
CA GLU A 351 -12.23 24.61 0.47
C GLU A 351 -11.22 23.69 1.20
N HIS A 352 -9.93 23.97 1.04
CA HIS A 352 -8.86 23.16 1.61
C HIS A 352 -8.64 23.51 3.08
N LYS A 353 -8.93 22.58 3.97
CA LYS A 353 -8.67 22.75 5.40
C LYS A 353 -7.27 22.23 5.74
N VAL A 354 -6.34 23.18 5.96
CA VAL A 354 -4.99 22.88 6.41
C VAL A 354 -4.81 23.45 7.82
N THR A 355 -4.27 22.63 8.72
CA THR A 355 -4.06 23.00 10.12
C THR A 355 -2.58 22.91 10.46
N PHE A 356 -2.04 23.98 11.07
CA PHE A 356 -0.72 23.95 11.67
C PHE A 356 -0.82 23.50 13.14
N THR A 357 -0.08 22.46 13.49
CA THR A 357 0.05 21.96 14.86
C THR A 357 1.52 22.12 15.30
N PRO A 358 1.81 22.94 16.31
CA PRO A 358 3.15 23.04 16.89
C PRO A 358 3.64 21.70 17.43
N SER A 359 4.97 21.49 17.50
CA SER A 359 5.56 20.34 18.14
C SER A 359 5.03 20.19 19.58
N PRO A 360 4.62 18.99 20.02
CA PRO A 360 4.20 18.76 21.40
C PRO A 360 5.37 18.83 22.39
N GLN A 361 6.60 18.76 21.91
CA GLN A 361 7.81 18.90 22.74
C GLN A 361 8.17 20.35 22.91
N GLU A 362 8.57 20.74 24.14
CA GLU A 362 9.12 22.09 24.39
C GLU A 362 10.39 22.30 23.58
N LEU A 363 10.35 23.31 22.70
CA LEU A 363 11.50 23.68 21.87
C LEU A 363 12.38 24.69 22.59
N GLN A 364 13.69 24.47 22.61
CA GLN A 364 14.66 25.33 23.29
C GLN A 364 15.79 25.76 22.37
N ALA A 365 16.14 27.03 22.42
CA ALA A 365 17.30 27.58 21.69
C ALA A 365 18.65 27.15 22.35
N PRO A 366 19.72 26.92 21.55
CA PRO A 366 19.78 27.22 20.12
C PRO A 366 19.21 26.11 19.25
N LEU A 367 18.58 26.44 18.12
CA LEU A 367 18.14 25.50 17.10
C LEU A 367 18.78 25.83 15.74
N LYS A 368 19.14 24.81 14.98
CA LYS A 368 19.66 24.99 13.62
C LYS A 368 18.51 25.25 12.65
N LYS A 369 18.79 25.97 11.55
CA LYS A 369 17.91 26.04 10.39
C LYS A 369 17.49 24.62 9.98
N GLY A 370 16.20 24.41 9.70
CA GLY A 370 15.65 23.09 9.32
C GLY A 370 15.23 22.22 10.51
N SER A 371 15.35 22.70 11.77
CA SER A 371 14.83 21.98 12.94
C SER A 371 13.31 21.92 12.89
N VAL A 372 12.73 20.71 13.07
CA VAL A 372 11.28 20.51 13.07
C VAL A 372 10.64 21.21 14.27
N VAL A 373 9.61 22.01 14.02
CA VAL A 373 8.91 22.81 15.04
C VAL A 373 7.40 22.60 15.04
N GLY A 374 6.88 21.78 14.13
CA GLY A 374 5.46 21.46 14.04
C GLY A 374 5.14 20.71 12.76
N THR A 375 3.87 20.56 12.47
CA THR A 375 3.35 19.83 11.31
C THR A 375 2.19 20.60 10.69
N LEU A 376 2.14 20.69 9.36
CA LEU A 376 0.95 21.04 8.60
C LEU A 376 0.22 19.77 8.22
N THR A 377 -1.07 19.70 8.52
CA THR A 377 -1.92 18.55 8.18
C THR A 377 -3.09 19.02 7.34
N TYR A 378 -3.30 18.36 6.20
CA TYR A 378 -4.50 18.53 5.39
C TYR A 378 -5.61 17.63 5.94
N THR A 379 -6.83 18.17 6.00
CA THR A 379 -8.03 17.38 6.32
C THR A 379 -8.85 17.22 5.05
N ASP A 380 -9.01 15.98 4.60
CA ASP A 380 -9.86 15.65 3.45
C ASP A 380 -11.32 15.83 3.85
N SER A 381 -12.05 16.66 3.11
CA SER A 381 -13.48 16.95 3.33
C SER A 381 -14.41 15.96 2.65
N GLU A 382 -13.89 15.21 1.66
CA GLU A 382 -14.66 14.26 0.84
C GLU A 382 -13.91 12.92 0.71
N PRO A 383 -13.67 12.21 1.84
CA PRO A 383 -12.93 10.95 1.81
C PRO A 383 -13.74 9.86 1.11
N ILE A 384 -13.05 8.99 0.37
CA ILE A 384 -13.61 7.75 -0.16
C ILE A 384 -13.33 6.66 0.89
N GLY A 385 -14.36 5.92 1.31
CA GLY A 385 -14.25 4.90 2.34
C GLY A 385 -13.63 5.43 3.63
N GLN A 386 -12.52 4.82 4.06
CA GLN A 386 -11.77 5.27 5.24
C GLN A 386 -10.89 6.52 4.97
N GLY A 387 -10.86 7.00 3.72
CA GLY A 387 -10.08 8.15 3.27
C GLY A 387 -8.62 7.80 2.96
N TYR A 388 -7.94 7.11 3.84
CA TYR A 388 -6.52 6.74 3.70
C TYR A 388 -6.28 5.33 4.22
N ILE A 389 -5.38 4.59 3.56
CA ILE A 389 -4.88 3.34 4.13
C ILE A 389 -4.09 3.63 5.40
N GLU A 390 -4.15 2.71 6.40
CA GLU A 390 -3.48 2.81 7.71
C GLU A 390 -3.84 4.09 8.49
N ASN A 391 -4.98 4.72 8.23
CA ASN A 391 -5.38 6.00 8.83
C ASN A 391 -4.31 7.11 8.70
N LYS A 392 -3.46 7.02 7.68
CA LYS A 392 -2.48 8.08 7.36
C LYS A 392 -3.19 9.42 7.10
N LYS A 393 -2.44 10.50 7.19
CA LYS A 393 -2.92 11.85 6.86
C LYS A 393 -1.87 12.52 5.99
N THR A 394 -2.33 13.26 4.99
CA THR A 394 -1.42 14.09 4.20
C THR A 394 -0.89 15.21 5.07
N SER A 395 0.40 15.20 5.36
CA SER A 395 1.04 16.19 6.22
C SER A 395 2.50 16.41 5.84
N VAL A 396 3.01 17.60 6.16
CA VAL A 396 4.44 17.94 6.00
C VAL A 396 4.99 18.58 7.27
N SER A 397 6.26 18.33 7.55
CA SER A 397 6.93 18.97 8.68
C SER A 397 7.09 20.48 8.45
N MET A 398 6.89 21.25 9.52
CA MET A 398 7.23 22.66 9.57
C MET A 398 8.56 22.83 10.29
N VAL A 399 9.46 23.59 9.68
CA VAL A 399 10.84 23.74 10.16
C VAL A 399 11.24 25.18 10.36
N THR A 400 12.29 25.43 11.15
CA THR A 400 12.86 26.76 11.32
C THR A 400 13.45 27.27 10.00
N GLU A 401 13.09 28.50 9.60
CA GLU A 401 13.59 29.16 8.38
C GLU A 401 15.07 29.58 8.49
N LYS A 402 15.54 29.84 9.70
CA LYS A 402 16.90 30.28 10.03
C LYS A 402 17.41 29.61 11.30
N ASN A 403 18.70 29.82 11.61
CA ASN A 403 19.21 29.43 12.93
C ASN A 403 18.54 30.30 14.01
N ILE A 404 18.21 29.69 15.13
CA ILE A 404 17.61 30.36 16.29
C ILE A 404 18.66 30.43 17.37
N GLU A 405 19.12 31.64 17.62
CA GLU A 405 20.16 31.89 18.62
C GLU A 405 19.57 31.97 20.03
N LYS A 406 20.38 31.57 21.00
CA LYS A 406 20.01 31.72 22.42
C LYS A 406 19.97 33.19 22.80
N ALA A 407 18.99 33.57 23.59
CA ALA A 407 18.89 34.91 24.17
C ALA A 407 20.04 35.19 25.14
N ILE A 408 20.31 36.49 25.38
CA ILE A 408 21.25 36.92 26.42
C ILE A 408 20.81 36.37 27.79
N ILE A 409 21.78 36.10 28.66
CA ILE A 409 21.56 35.43 29.95
C ILE A 409 20.52 36.13 30.83
N PHE A 410 20.44 37.47 30.78
CA PHE A 410 19.45 38.24 31.53
C PHE A 410 18.01 38.00 31.06
N LYS A 411 17.78 37.87 29.73
CA LYS A 411 16.45 37.54 29.18
C LYS A 411 16.05 36.11 29.59
N VAL A 412 16.97 35.15 29.55
CA VAL A 412 16.75 33.77 29.97
C VAL A 412 16.35 33.73 31.44
N TRP A 413 17.14 34.38 32.32
CA TRP A 413 16.86 34.44 33.76
C TRP A 413 15.50 35.10 34.06
N TRP A 414 15.17 36.19 33.37
CA TRP A 414 13.89 36.88 33.54
C TRP A 414 12.70 35.99 33.13
N ASN A 415 12.81 35.33 32.00
CA ASN A 415 11.76 34.41 31.53
C ASN A 415 11.57 33.22 32.49
N ASP A 416 12.65 32.65 33.02
CA ASP A 416 12.58 31.58 34.02
C ASP A 416 11.95 32.08 35.33
N PHE A 417 12.26 33.29 35.76
CA PHE A 417 11.63 33.90 36.93
C PHE A 417 10.12 34.13 36.73
N VAL A 418 9.72 34.70 35.60
CA VAL A 418 8.29 34.93 35.30
C VAL A 418 7.54 33.58 35.24
N ARG A 419 8.14 32.54 34.69
CA ARG A 419 7.55 31.22 34.65
C ARG A 419 7.40 30.65 36.06
N PHE A 420 8.44 30.72 36.86
CA PHE A 420 8.39 30.26 38.25
C PHE A 420 7.26 30.94 39.02
N VAL A 421 7.06 32.22 38.81
CA VAL A 421 5.96 32.97 39.44
C VAL A 421 4.61 32.47 38.95
N ASN A 422 4.43 32.24 37.62
CA ASN A 422 3.15 31.79 37.07
C ASN A 422 2.79 30.33 37.39
N GLU A 423 3.79 29.46 37.65
CA GLU A 423 3.57 28.05 37.98
C GLU A 423 3.46 27.76 39.49
N LYS A 424 3.98 28.64 40.34
CA LYS A 424 4.10 28.39 41.79
C LYS A 424 3.32 29.34 42.67
N LEU A 425 2.83 30.46 42.12
CA LEU A 425 1.99 31.46 42.79
C LEU A 425 0.63 31.59 42.10
#